data_059db1d459365e8f58a2d7c7a5f81b10
#
_entry.id   059db1d459365e8f58a2d7c7a5f81b10
#
_cell.length_a   1.000
_cell.length_b   1.000
_cell.length_c   1.000
_cell.angle_alpha   90.00
_cell.angle_beta   90.00
_cell.angle_gamma   90.00
#
_symmetry.space_group_name_H-M   'P 1'
#
loop_
_entity.id
_entity.type
_entity.pdbx_description
1 polymer ?
#
loop_
_entity_poly.entity_id
_entity_poly.type
_entity_poly.pdbx_seq_one_letter_code
_entity_poly.pdbx_strand_id
1 'polypeptide(L)'
;MKYKFALAAVSIAFIAKYTNDSKQYMSQLNGAREQNAMLNLAGKRAVVVGATSGIGRGIAERLVQAKMDVTVVGRESKRSEEVLKHLNSMAKANEGQNINFVKCNCFLLSEVNRAVDEIKQNPVDYLVMTQGMATIQGFTPSKEEGLDQKLALHVYSRAAFAGLLVPAMAQSNDPRVLSVLSAGVHSPYSSYKTDPELSQGQYSIKNAADAGGFYNDIVFDKLSEANPGINYFHTAPGFVNTNWGTEMPGLLRFMIRGLQWMGRSRADCAEYMVRGMTNPEAKAGSLHLLDQYGLESPKLTPLHSEAKDFVFEHIQKILTEGNSVAGKK
;
A
#
# COMPACT_ATOMS: atom_id res chain seq x y z
N MET A 1 21.33 20.12 -13.55
CA MET A 1 22.04 20.24 -12.27
C MET A 1 21.13 20.69 -11.11
N LYS A 2 20.21 21.67 -11.31
CA LYS A 2 19.28 22.18 -10.26
C LYS A 2 18.35 21.11 -9.65
N TYR A 3 17.87 20.13 -10.43
CA TYR A 3 16.99 19.06 -9.93
C TYR A 3 17.69 18.02 -9.04
N LYS A 4 19.03 17.86 -9.20
CA LYS A 4 19.80 16.94 -8.35
C LYS A 4 19.96 17.46 -6.92
N PHE A 5 20.08 18.78 -6.76
CA PHE A 5 20.16 19.43 -5.43
C PHE A 5 18.80 19.49 -4.74
N ALA A 6 17.69 19.67 -5.47
CA ALA A 6 16.36 19.66 -4.89
C ALA A 6 15.99 18.27 -4.33
N LEU A 7 16.34 17.19 -5.02
CA LEU A 7 16.09 15.81 -4.53
C LEU A 7 16.94 15.52 -3.27
N ALA A 8 18.20 15.92 -3.26
CA ALA A 8 19.06 15.77 -2.08
C ALA A 8 18.57 16.60 -0.88
N ALA A 9 18.11 17.84 -1.12
CA ALA A 9 17.55 18.69 -0.07
C ALA A 9 16.23 18.14 0.50
N VAL A 10 15.35 17.62 -0.33
CA VAL A 10 14.12 16.96 0.09
C VAL A 10 14.44 15.69 0.89
N SER A 11 15.42 14.88 0.45
CA SER A 11 15.85 13.69 1.19
C SER A 11 16.44 14.06 2.56
N ILE A 12 17.27 15.09 2.65
CA ILE A 12 17.88 15.54 3.90
C ILE A 12 16.83 16.15 4.85
N ALA A 13 15.89 16.95 4.35
CA ALA A 13 14.81 17.50 5.16
C ALA A 13 13.85 16.40 5.65
N PHE A 14 13.59 15.39 4.82
CA PHE A 14 12.81 14.22 5.19
C PHE A 14 13.51 13.42 6.29
N ILE A 15 14.81 13.19 6.16
CA ILE A 15 15.64 12.49 7.15
C ILE A 15 15.70 13.29 8.46
N ALA A 16 15.95 14.60 8.41
CA ALA A 16 16.02 15.45 9.61
C ALA A 16 14.68 15.47 10.37
N LYS A 17 13.55 15.47 9.66
CA LYS A 17 12.23 15.39 10.28
C LYS A 17 11.98 14.04 10.99
N TYR A 18 12.59 12.96 10.52
CA TYR A 18 12.36 11.60 11.03
C TYR A 18 13.45 11.09 11.99
N THR A 19 14.63 11.71 12.04
CA THR A 19 15.70 11.28 12.96
C THR A 19 15.69 12.03 14.29
N ASN A 20 14.92 13.09 14.43
CA ASN A 20 15.04 14.01 15.57
C ASN A 20 14.37 13.52 16.86
N ASP A 21 13.79 12.30 16.88
CA ASP A 21 13.13 11.85 18.11
C ASP A 21 13.30 10.35 18.37
N SER A 22 14.55 9.94 18.64
CA SER A 22 14.86 8.55 18.93
C SER A 22 14.11 8.01 20.17
N LYS A 23 13.81 8.86 21.15
CA LYS A 23 13.08 8.47 22.37
C LYS A 23 11.60 8.25 22.07
N GLN A 24 10.97 9.17 21.35
CA GLN A 24 9.57 9.02 20.92
C GLN A 24 9.42 7.82 20.00
N TYR A 25 10.34 7.64 19.05
CA TYR A 25 10.36 6.48 18.17
C TYR A 25 10.37 5.18 18.96
N MET A 26 11.28 5.02 19.92
CA MET A 26 11.39 3.78 20.71
C MET A 26 10.19 3.56 21.62
N SER A 27 9.65 4.61 22.25
CA SER A 27 8.44 4.52 23.05
C SER A 27 7.25 4.05 22.23
N GLN A 28 7.04 4.65 21.07
CA GLN A 28 5.95 4.27 20.15
C GLN A 28 6.14 2.83 19.61
N LEU A 29 7.38 2.43 19.32
CA LEU A 29 7.67 1.07 18.85
C LEU A 29 7.37 0.02 19.91
N ASN A 30 7.79 0.25 21.14
CA ASN A 30 7.53 -0.68 22.24
C ASN A 30 6.02 -0.81 22.49
N GLY A 31 5.27 0.30 22.51
CA GLY A 31 3.82 0.26 22.63
C GLY A 31 3.14 -0.50 21.47
N ALA A 32 3.62 -0.33 20.23
CA ALA A 32 3.11 -1.08 19.09
C ALA A 32 3.40 -2.59 19.22
N ARG A 33 4.61 -2.96 19.63
CA ARG A 33 5.00 -4.36 19.85
C ARG A 33 4.18 -5.02 20.95
N GLU A 34 3.98 -4.33 22.08
CA GLU A 34 3.18 -4.81 23.20
C GLU A 34 1.72 -5.04 22.77
N GLN A 35 1.11 -4.07 22.10
CA GLN A 35 -0.25 -4.21 21.57
C GLN A 35 -0.36 -5.37 20.59
N ASN A 36 0.56 -5.45 19.64
CA ASN A 36 0.54 -6.50 18.63
C ASN A 36 0.85 -7.89 19.19
N ALA A 37 1.67 -8.00 20.25
CA ALA A 37 1.95 -9.28 20.92
C ALA A 37 0.70 -9.93 21.53
N MET A 38 -0.30 -9.11 21.86
CA MET A 38 -1.59 -9.57 22.38
C MET A 38 -2.57 -10.03 21.30
N LEU A 39 -2.28 -9.76 20.00
CA LEU A 39 -3.17 -10.12 18.91
C LEU A 39 -3.22 -11.65 18.73
N ASN A 40 -4.43 -12.19 18.79
CA ASN A 40 -4.73 -13.54 18.36
C ASN A 40 -5.80 -13.49 17.26
N LEU A 41 -5.36 -13.70 16.03
CA LEU A 41 -6.19 -13.62 14.83
C LEU A 41 -6.38 -14.99 14.18
N ALA A 42 -6.34 -16.06 14.99
CA ALA A 42 -6.53 -17.42 14.52
C ALA A 42 -7.90 -17.57 13.82
N GLY A 43 -7.91 -18.28 12.69
CA GLY A 43 -9.08 -18.47 11.85
C GLY A 43 -9.43 -17.28 10.95
N LYS A 44 -8.70 -16.16 11.03
CA LYS A 44 -8.81 -15.04 10.10
C LYS A 44 -7.82 -15.18 8.94
N ARG A 45 -8.19 -14.61 7.78
CA ARG A 45 -7.39 -14.64 6.56
C ARG A 45 -7.00 -13.23 6.11
N ALA A 46 -5.70 -13.03 5.88
CA ALA A 46 -5.16 -11.83 5.28
C ALA A 46 -4.71 -12.05 3.84
N VAL A 47 -4.95 -11.06 2.99
CA VAL A 47 -4.37 -10.92 1.65
C VAL A 47 -3.39 -9.77 1.67
N VAL A 48 -2.10 -10.03 1.39
CA VAL A 48 -1.05 -9.02 1.42
C VAL A 48 -0.45 -8.85 0.02
N VAL A 49 -0.85 -7.76 -0.65
CA VAL A 49 -0.39 -7.41 -1.99
C VAL A 49 0.96 -6.67 -1.89
N GLY A 50 1.96 -7.15 -2.64
CA GLY A 50 3.33 -6.64 -2.56
C GLY A 50 4.17 -7.30 -1.44
N ALA A 51 3.74 -8.45 -0.90
CA ALA A 51 4.40 -9.10 0.23
C ALA A 51 5.70 -9.87 -0.12
N THR A 52 6.13 -9.88 -1.37
CA THR A 52 7.37 -10.56 -1.79
C THR A 52 8.66 -9.83 -1.34
N SER A 53 8.55 -8.64 -0.74
CA SER A 53 9.69 -7.89 -0.21
C SER A 53 9.25 -6.73 0.71
N GLY A 54 10.23 -6.06 1.32
CA GLY A 54 10.03 -4.78 2.00
C GLY A 54 8.96 -4.78 3.08
N ILE A 55 8.14 -3.73 3.11
CA ILE A 55 7.10 -3.50 4.13
C ILE A 55 6.05 -4.61 4.10
N GLY A 56 5.57 -4.99 2.91
CA GLY A 56 4.55 -6.04 2.77
C GLY A 56 5.00 -7.38 3.33
N ARG A 57 6.27 -7.76 3.11
CA ARG A 57 6.86 -8.94 3.74
C ARG A 57 6.85 -8.82 5.26
N GLY A 58 7.26 -7.67 5.81
CA GLY A 58 7.24 -7.46 7.26
C GLY A 58 5.84 -7.57 7.86
N ILE A 59 4.83 -7.01 7.18
CA ILE A 59 3.42 -7.12 7.61
C ILE A 59 2.95 -8.58 7.53
N ALA A 60 3.26 -9.32 6.45
CA ALA A 60 2.90 -10.72 6.33
C ALA A 60 3.54 -11.56 7.45
N GLU A 61 4.84 -11.34 7.75
CA GLU A 61 5.53 -11.97 8.88
C GLU A 61 4.81 -11.69 10.21
N ARG A 62 4.39 -10.45 10.45
CA ARG A 62 3.70 -10.05 11.69
C ARG A 62 2.29 -10.64 11.81
N LEU A 63 1.55 -10.74 10.69
CA LEU A 63 0.22 -11.36 10.67
C LEU A 63 0.28 -12.87 10.90
N VAL A 64 1.29 -13.57 10.35
CA VAL A 64 1.56 -14.99 10.68
C VAL A 64 1.84 -15.15 12.18
N GLN A 65 2.62 -14.27 12.80
CA GLN A 65 2.84 -14.28 14.26
C GLN A 65 1.55 -14.09 15.06
N ALA A 66 0.60 -13.31 14.52
CA ALA A 66 -0.74 -13.15 15.10
C ALA A 66 -1.70 -14.31 14.78
N LYS A 67 -1.21 -15.40 14.19
CA LYS A 67 -1.92 -16.63 13.84
C LYS A 67 -2.92 -16.51 12.68
N MET A 68 -2.76 -15.54 11.79
CA MET A 68 -3.57 -15.44 10.59
C MET A 68 -3.10 -16.38 9.48
N ASP A 69 -4.03 -16.89 8.70
CA ASP A 69 -3.75 -17.40 7.36
C ASP A 69 -3.35 -16.24 6.44
N VAL A 70 -2.30 -16.40 5.65
CA VAL A 70 -1.77 -15.33 4.81
C VAL A 70 -1.68 -15.74 3.34
N THR A 71 -2.35 -14.98 2.48
CA THR A 71 -2.18 -15.05 1.03
C THR A 71 -1.23 -13.94 0.58
N VAL A 72 -0.05 -14.32 0.11
CA VAL A 72 0.94 -13.44 -0.49
C VAL A 72 0.57 -13.18 -1.94
N VAL A 73 0.44 -11.91 -2.35
CA VAL A 73 0.19 -11.55 -3.75
C VAL A 73 1.39 -10.79 -4.31
N GLY A 74 1.87 -11.22 -5.47
CA GLY A 74 3.01 -10.57 -6.13
C GLY A 74 3.52 -11.32 -7.34
N ARG A 75 4.62 -10.82 -7.93
CA ARG A 75 5.27 -11.46 -9.07
C ARG A 75 6.02 -12.72 -8.64
N GLU A 76 5.92 -13.76 -9.44
CA GLU A 76 6.70 -14.99 -9.24
C GLU A 76 8.19 -14.73 -9.47
N SER A 77 9.04 -15.18 -8.55
CA SER A 77 10.48 -14.98 -8.57
C SER A 77 11.15 -15.79 -7.46
N LYS A 78 12.47 -15.96 -7.51
CA LYS A 78 13.25 -16.53 -6.39
C LYS A 78 12.95 -15.85 -5.05
N ARG A 79 12.71 -14.54 -5.08
CA ARG A 79 12.37 -13.78 -3.87
C ARG A 79 11.00 -14.15 -3.30
N SER A 80 10.01 -14.41 -4.13
CA SER A 80 8.71 -14.90 -3.65
C SER A 80 8.82 -16.30 -3.05
N GLU A 81 9.62 -17.20 -3.65
CA GLU A 81 9.88 -18.53 -3.12
C GLU A 81 10.55 -18.49 -1.75
N GLU A 82 11.57 -17.63 -1.58
CA GLU A 82 12.25 -17.42 -0.30
C GLU A 82 11.29 -16.91 0.79
N VAL A 83 10.41 -15.97 0.44
CA VAL A 83 9.40 -15.44 1.37
C VAL A 83 8.40 -16.51 1.77
N LEU A 84 7.89 -17.29 0.81
CA LEU A 84 6.95 -18.36 1.09
C LEU A 84 7.58 -19.44 1.98
N LYS A 85 8.82 -19.86 1.70
CA LYS A 85 9.55 -20.79 2.53
C LYS A 85 9.68 -20.28 3.97
N HIS A 86 10.02 -19.01 4.13
CA HIS A 86 10.16 -18.39 5.45
C HIS A 86 8.82 -18.32 6.19
N LEU A 87 7.75 -17.83 5.57
CA LEU A 87 6.42 -17.75 6.17
C LEU A 87 5.87 -19.12 6.54
N ASN A 88 6.06 -20.13 5.69
CA ASN A 88 5.69 -21.52 6.00
C ASN A 88 6.47 -22.08 7.21
N SER A 89 7.75 -21.72 7.35
CA SER A 89 8.53 -22.09 8.53
C SER A 89 7.99 -21.45 9.80
N MET A 90 7.60 -20.17 9.74
CA MET A 90 6.97 -19.46 10.86
C MET A 90 5.60 -20.06 11.21
N ALA A 91 4.78 -20.34 10.22
CA ALA A 91 3.46 -20.93 10.39
C ALA A 91 3.52 -22.30 11.07
N LYS A 92 4.47 -23.16 10.68
CA LYS A 92 4.70 -24.46 11.34
C LYS A 92 5.09 -24.34 12.81
N ALA A 93 5.87 -23.31 13.15
CA ALA A 93 6.26 -23.04 14.53
C ALA A 93 5.12 -22.41 15.36
N ASN A 94 4.06 -21.91 14.71
CA ASN A 94 3.00 -21.11 15.29
C ASN A 94 1.60 -21.68 15.01
N GLU A 95 1.40 -22.98 15.20
CA GLU A 95 0.09 -23.69 15.11
C GLU A 95 -0.43 -23.97 13.68
N GLY A 96 0.40 -23.82 12.65
CA GLY A 96 0.10 -24.37 11.32
C GLY A 96 -0.87 -23.55 10.47
N GLN A 97 -0.70 -22.21 10.44
CA GLN A 97 -1.44 -21.33 9.52
C GLN A 97 -1.20 -21.69 8.05
N ASN A 98 -2.20 -21.45 7.22
CA ASN A 98 -2.10 -21.64 5.77
C ASN A 98 -1.39 -20.45 5.12
N ILE A 99 -0.32 -20.72 4.37
CA ILE A 99 0.39 -19.73 3.58
C ILE A 99 0.16 -20.02 2.09
N ASN A 100 -0.51 -19.11 1.42
CA ASN A 100 -0.84 -19.22 0.00
C ASN A 100 -0.11 -18.16 -0.83
N PHE A 101 0.04 -18.41 -2.11
CA PHE A 101 0.60 -17.46 -3.06
C PHE A 101 -0.29 -17.30 -4.28
N VAL A 102 -0.59 -16.05 -4.62
CA VAL A 102 -1.29 -15.69 -5.85
C VAL A 102 -0.36 -14.83 -6.71
N LYS A 103 -0.02 -15.35 -7.88
CA LYS A 103 0.79 -14.61 -8.85
C LYS A 103 0.01 -13.43 -9.41
N CYS A 104 0.59 -12.23 -9.37
CA CYS A 104 -0.03 -11.03 -9.92
C CYS A 104 1.04 -9.99 -10.29
N ASN A 105 1.00 -9.50 -11.51
CA ASN A 105 1.70 -8.29 -11.91
C ASN A 105 0.76 -7.10 -11.80
N CYS A 106 0.82 -6.36 -10.70
CA CYS A 106 -0.04 -5.21 -10.42
C CYS A 106 0.14 -4.01 -11.36
N PHE A 107 1.01 -4.07 -12.37
CA PHE A 107 1.05 -3.12 -13.48
C PHE A 107 -0.09 -3.32 -14.47
N LEU A 108 -0.75 -4.49 -14.45
CA LEU A 108 -1.78 -4.89 -15.39
C LEU A 108 -3.09 -5.18 -14.65
N LEU A 109 -4.15 -4.45 -14.97
CA LEU A 109 -5.48 -4.63 -14.37
C LEU A 109 -6.07 -6.00 -14.72
N SER A 110 -5.78 -6.53 -15.90
CA SER A 110 -6.16 -7.89 -16.29
C SER A 110 -5.60 -8.96 -15.35
N GLU A 111 -4.34 -8.81 -14.90
CA GLU A 111 -3.76 -9.73 -13.91
C GLU A 111 -4.32 -9.50 -12.50
N VAL A 112 -4.63 -8.25 -12.15
CA VAL A 112 -5.30 -7.92 -10.88
C VAL A 112 -6.66 -8.58 -10.82
N ASN A 113 -7.48 -8.48 -11.88
CA ASN A 113 -8.80 -9.10 -11.96
C ASN A 113 -8.72 -10.63 -11.83
N ARG A 114 -7.80 -11.27 -12.54
CA ARG A 114 -7.57 -12.72 -12.41
C ARG A 114 -7.18 -13.11 -10.98
N ALA A 115 -6.29 -12.34 -10.35
CA ALA A 115 -5.87 -12.59 -8.97
C ALA A 115 -7.04 -12.41 -7.99
N VAL A 116 -7.88 -11.39 -8.19
CA VAL A 116 -9.10 -11.19 -7.39
C VAL A 116 -10.06 -12.35 -7.55
N ASP A 117 -10.27 -12.85 -8.77
CA ASP A 117 -11.15 -14.00 -9.03
C ASP A 117 -10.70 -15.27 -8.28
N GLU A 118 -9.40 -15.48 -8.15
CA GLU A 118 -8.82 -16.55 -7.35
C GLU A 118 -9.00 -16.31 -5.84
N ILE A 119 -8.73 -15.09 -5.38
CA ILE A 119 -8.75 -14.72 -3.95
C ILE A 119 -10.17 -14.75 -3.36
N LYS A 120 -11.17 -14.25 -4.10
CA LYS A 120 -12.57 -14.07 -3.63
C LYS A 120 -13.33 -15.38 -3.41
N GLN A 121 -12.75 -16.52 -3.78
CA GLN A 121 -13.34 -17.84 -3.53
C GLN A 121 -13.45 -18.18 -2.04
N ASN A 122 -12.73 -17.45 -1.19
CA ASN A 122 -12.76 -17.60 0.25
C ASN A 122 -12.93 -16.23 0.94
N PRO A 123 -13.50 -16.17 2.15
CA PRO A 123 -13.61 -14.93 2.93
C PRO A 123 -12.25 -14.25 3.09
N VAL A 124 -12.26 -12.90 3.14
CA VAL A 124 -11.08 -12.08 3.38
C VAL A 124 -11.35 -11.16 4.57
N ASP A 125 -10.60 -11.34 5.65
CA ASP A 125 -10.71 -10.47 6.80
C ASP A 125 -9.86 -9.20 6.62
N TYR A 126 -8.60 -9.35 6.20
CA TYR A 126 -7.68 -8.23 6.04
C TYR A 126 -7.12 -8.17 4.61
N LEU A 127 -7.27 -7.02 3.97
CA LEU A 127 -6.60 -6.70 2.70
C LEU A 127 -5.53 -5.65 2.96
N VAL A 128 -4.27 -6.01 2.73
CA VAL A 128 -3.13 -5.11 2.90
C VAL A 128 -2.47 -4.88 1.55
N MET A 129 -2.32 -3.61 1.15
CA MET A 129 -1.77 -3.21 -0.14
C MET A 129 -0.51 -2.39 0.06
N THR A 130 0.63 -2.95 -0.37
CA THR A 130 1.95 -2.34 -0.24
C THR A 130 2.71 -2.27 -1.57
N GLN A 131 2.07 -2.72 -2.67
CA GLN A 131 2.66 -2.66 -4.00
C GLN A 131 2.95 -1.21 -4.39
N GLY A 132 4.16 -0.96 -4.84
CA GLY A 132 4.60 0.36 -5.21
C GLY A 132 5.99 0.35 -5.82
N MET A 133 6.35 1.46 -6.41
CA MET A 133 7.68 1.71 -6.97
C MET A 133 8.12 3.14 -6.71
N ALA A 134 9.42 3.33 -6.56
CA ALA A 134 10.02 4.65 -6.49
C ALA A 134 11.14 4.74 -7.51
N THR A 135 10.84 5.32 -8.64
CA THR A 135 11.76 5.53 -9.77
C THR A 135 11.72 6.98 -10.21
N ILE A 136 12.76 7.41 -10.93
CA ILE A 136 12.83 8.73 -11.55
C ILE A 136 12.28 8.74 -12.99
N GLN A 137 11.71 7.61 -13.44
CA GLN A 137 11.11 7.53 -14.78
C GLN A 137 9.93 8.50 -14.91
N GLY A 138 9.76 9.05 -16.09
CA GLY A 138 8.61 9.86 -16.48
C GLY A 138 7.36 9.01 -16.72
N PHE A 139 6.39 9.57 -17.43
CA PHE A 139 5.21 8.85 -17.91
C PHE A 139 5.63 7.60 -18.67
N THR A 140 5.23 6.44 -18.21
CA THR A 140 5.66 5.14 -18.75
C THR A 140 4.47 4.19 -18.79
N PRO A 141 3.66 4.25 -19.86
CA PRO A 141 2.51 3.37 -19.99
C PRO A 141 2.94 1.92 -20.23
N SER A 142 2.15 0.99 -19.71
CA SER A 142 2.29 -0.43 -20.04
C SER A 142 1.97 -0.66 -21.53
N LYS A 143 2.65 -1.63 -22.15
CA LYS A 143 2.42 -1.97 -23.57
C LYS A 143 1.06 -2.63 -23.79
N GLU A 144 0.59 -3.35 -22.80
CA GLU A 144 -0.61 -4.17 -22.83
C GLU A 144 -1.89 -3.36 -22.63
N GLU A 145 -1.86 -2.36 -21.73
CA GLU A 145 -3.07 -1.65 -21.29
C GLU A 145 -2.96 -0.12 -21.43
N GLY A 146 -1.78 0.40 -21.77
CA GLY A 146 -1.57 1.85 -21.97
C GLY A 146 -1.60 2.70 -20.70
N LEU A 147 -1.75 2.10 -19.51
CA LEU A 147 -1.81 2.81 -18.24
C LEU A 147 -0.40 3.09 -17.71
N ASP A 148 -0.19 4.29 -17.16
CA ASP A 148 1.07 4.63 -16.50
C ASP A 148 1.39 3.67 -15.35
N GLN A 149 2.62 3.15 -15.33
CA GLN A 149 3.04 2.12 -14.38
C GLN A 149 2.96 2.57 -12.91
N LYS A 150 3.20 3.85 -12.61
CA LYS A 150 3.08 4.36 -11.24
C LYS A 150 1.63 4.48 -10.82
N LEU A 151 0.77 5.03 -11.69
CA LEU A 151 -0.66 5.09 -11.40
C LEU A 151 -1.29 3.69 -11.33
N ALA A 152 -0.86 2.75 -12.19
CA ALA A 152 -1.30 1.36 -12.12
C ALA A 152 -0.99 0.75 -10.75
N LEU A 153 0.25 0.89 -10.23
CA LEU A 153 0.61 0.34 -8.92
C LEU A 153 0.02 1.09 -7.74
N HIS A 154 0.03 2.44 -7.81
CA HIS A 154 -0.30 3.26 -6.64
C HIS A 154 -1.77 3.56 -6.51
N VAL A 155 -2.54 3.49 -7.62
CA VAL A 155 -3.97 3.84 -7.66
C VAL A 155 -4.82 2.70 -8.18
N TYR A 156 -4.69 2.36 -9.48
CA TYR A 156 -5.68 1.52 -10.15
C TYR A 156 -5.72 0.09 -9.60
N SER A 157 -4.56 -0.55 -9.39
CA SER A 157 -4.53 -1.88 -8.79
C SER A 157 -5.08 -1.89 -7.36
N ARG A 158 -4.85 -0.83 -6.58
CA ARG A 158 -5.38 -0.72 -5.21
C ARG A 158 -6.88 -0.53 -5.21
N ALA A 159 -7.39 0.37 -6.05
CA ALA A 159 -8.83 0.56 -6.23
C ALA A 159 -9.54 -0.73 -6.69
N ALA A 160 -8.91 -1.47 -7.62
CA ALA A 160 -9.44 -2.74 -8.10
C ALA A 160 -9.48 -3.81 -6.99
N PHE A 161 -8.39 -4.04 -6.28
CA PHE A 161 -8.38 -4.99 -5.15
C PHE A 161 -9.41 -4.61 -4.09
N ALA A 162 -9.42 -3.34 -3.67
CA ALA A 162 -10.30 -2.86 -2.60
C ALA A 162 -11.79 -2.93 -2.99
N GLY A 163 -12.15 -2.59 -4.24
CA GLY A 163 -13.53 -2.63 -4.71
C GLY A 163 -14.02 -4.03 -5.04
N LEU A 164 -13.22 -4.82 -5.75
CA LEU A 164 -13.63 -6.15 -6.23
C LEU A 164 -13.63 -7.23 -5.13
N LEU A 165 -12.89 -7.04 -4.03
CA LEU A 165 -12.90 -7.96 -2.89
C LEU A 165 -13.98 -7.65 -1.85
N VAL A 166 -14.77 -6.57 -2.01
CA VAL A 166 -15.88 -6.25 -1.10
C VAL A 166 -16.79 -7.43 -0.80
N PRO A 167 -17.25 -8.23 -1.78
CA PRO A 167 -18.13 -9.37 -1.48
C PRO A 167 -17.47 -10.46 -0.62
N ALA A 168 -16.17 -10.68 -0.78
CA ALA A 168 -15.41 -11.63 0.04
C ALA A 168 -15.13 -11.07 1.46
N MET A 169 -14.92 -9.76 1.55
CA MET A 169 -14.70 -9.08 2.82
C MET A 169 -15.99 -8.93 3.63
N ALA A 170 -17.15 -8.76 2.97
CA ALA A 170 -18.45 -8.70 3.63
C ALA A 170 -18.83 -9.98 4.38
N GLN A 171 -18.11 -11.09 4.15
CA GLN A 171 -18.28 -12.35 4.90
C GLN A 171 -17.51 -12.34 6.23
N SER A 172 -16.64 -11.38 6.46
CA SER A 172 -15.90 -11.22 7.72
C SER A 172 -16.71 -10.41 8.73
N ASN A 173 -16.51 -10.70 10.02
CA ASN A 173 -17.10 -9.92 11.11
C ASN A 173 -16.32 -8.63 11.43
N ASP A 174 -15.09 -8.49 10.93
CA ASP A 174 -14.24 -7.33 11.16
C ASP A 174 -13.30 -7.12 9.95
N PRO A 175 -13.86 -6.78 8.78
CA PRO A 175 -13.06 -6.62 7.58
C PRO A 175 -12.29 -5.30 7.58
N ARG A 176 -10.99 -5.36 7.22
CA ARG A 176 -10.08 -4.22 7.25
C ARG A 176 -9.25 -4.13 5.98
N VAL A 177 -9.19 -2.93 5.40
CA VAL A 177 -8.39 -2.61 4.21
C VAL A 177 -7.29 -1.63 4.61
N LEU A 178 -6.03 -1.98 4.38
CA LEU A 178 -4.89 -1.09 4.62
C LEU A 178 -4.14 -0.80 3.31
N SER A 179 -4.06 0.46 2.94
CA SER A 179 -3.17 0.95 1.88
C SER A 179 -1.96 1.63 2.50
N VAL A 180 -0.77 1.07 2.28
CA VAL A 180 0.49 1.67 2.73
C VAL A 180 1.08 2.48 1.58
N LEU A 181 0.98 3.81 1.65
CA LEU A 181 1.52 4.70 0.60
C LEU A 181 1.98 6.04 1.17
N SER A 182 1.11 7.05 1.31
CA SER A 182 1.55 8.42 1.58
C SER A 182 0.52 9.29 2.31
N ALA A 183 -0.35 8.71 3.13
CA ALA A 183 -1.34 9.47 3.91
C ALA A 183 -0.71 10.67 4.64
N GLY A 184 -1.22 11.88 4.40
CA GLY A 184 -0.75 13.11 5.01
C GLY A 184 0.66 13.58 4.62
N VAL A 185 1.36 12.88 3.72
CA VAL A 185 2.69 13.25 3.22
C VAL A 185 2.62 13.84 1.81
N HIS A 186 1.63 13.44 1.02
CA HIS A 186 1.37 14.01 -0.29
C HIS A 186 0.65 15.36 -0.21
N SER A 187 0.75 16.15 -1.27
CA SER A 187 -0.12 17.31 -1.48
C SER A 187 -1.33 16.91 -2.31
N PRO A 188 -2.47 17.61 -2.19
CA PRO A 188 -3.58 17.41 -3.12
C PRO A 188 -3.16 17.67 -4.56
N TYR A 189 -3.58 16.80 -5.49
CA TYR A 189 -3.28 16.96 -6.91
C TYR A 189 -4.32 17.87 -7.59
N SER A 190 -3.95 19.12 -7.85
CA SER A 190 -4.89 20.15 -8.35
C SER A 190 -5.32 19.98 -9.80
N SER A 191 -4.52 19.30 -10.63
CA SER A 191 -4.83 19.10 -12.06
C SER A 191 -5.71 17.86 -12.32
N TYR A 192 -6.39 17.35 -11.31
CA TYR A 192 -7.20 16.13 -11.40
C TYR A 192 -8.31 16.18 -12.47
N LYS A 193 -8.85 17.40 -12.81
CA LYS A 193 -9.86 17.56 -13.87
C LYS A 193 -9.26 17.66 -15.27
N THR A 194 -8.07 18.24 -15.38
CA THR A 194 -7.45 18.55 -16.68
C THR A 194 -6.47 17.50 -17.16
N ASP A 195 -5.84 16.79 -16.24
CA ASP A 195 -4.90 15.69 -16.55
C ASP A 195 -4.93 14.61 -15.45
N PRO A 196 -6.06 13.89 -15.26
CA PRO A 196 -6.21 12.91 -14.18
C PRO A 196 -5.23 11.74 -14.30
N GLU A 197 -4.78 11.40 -15.50
CA GLU A 197 -3.85 10.29 -15.77
C GLU A 197 -2.40 10.74 -15.92
N LEU A 198 -2.12 12.04 -15.75
CA LEU A 198 -0.79 12.62 -15.95
C LEU A 198 -0.24 12.41 -17.38
N SER A 199 -1.11 12.26 -18.36
CA SER A 199 -0.79 11.98 -19.77
C SER A 199 -0.79 13.23 -20.65
N GLN A 200 -1.31 14.36 -20.15
CA GLN A 200 -1.52 15.61 -20.89
C GLN A 200 -0.46 16.69 -20.57
N GLY A 201 0.75 16.26 -20.17
CA GLY A 201 1.88 17.16 -19.94
C GLY A 201 2.10 17.60 -18.49
N GLN A 202 1.26 17.19 -17.53
CA GLN A 202 1.44 17.50 -16.12
C GLN A 202 2.31 16.47 -15.38
N TYR A 203 2.93 15.53 -16.11
CA TYR A 203 3.75 14.51 -15.48
C TYR A 203 5.02 15.11 -14.84
N SER A 204 5.14 14.87 -13.56
CA SER A 204 6.38 15.02 -12.79
C SER A 204 6.40 13.94 -11.72
N ILE A 205 7.59 13.66 -11.18
CA ILE A 205 7.71 12.69 -10.06
C ILE A 205 6.84 13.15 -8.88
N LYS A 206 6.82 14.47 -8.62
CA LYS A 206 6.00 15.07 -7.56
C LYS A 206 4.51 14.87 -7.85
N ASN A 207 4.04 15.24 -9.04
CA ASN A 207 2.62 15.11 -9.38
C ASN A 207 2.16 13.65 -9.38
N ALA A 208 3.00 12.71 -9.82
CA ALA A 208 2.69 11.29 -9.77
C ALA A 208 2.61 10.76 -8.32
N ALA A 209 3.46 11.26 -7.42
CA ALA A 209 3.40 10.93 -5.99
C ALA A 209 2.17 11.56 -5.32
N ASP A 210 1.89 12.83 -5.61
CA ASP A 210 0.74 13.56 -5.08
C ASP A 210 -0.58 12.93 -5.56
N ALA A 211 -0.73 12.68 -6.87
CA ALA A 211 -1.90 12.00 -7.43
C ALA A 211 -2.08 10.60 -6.81
N GLY A 212 -0.98 9.85 -6.63
CA GLY A 212 -1.01 8.54 -5.99
C GLY A 212 -1.65 8.58 -4.60
N GLY A 213 -1.21 9.48 -3.72
CA GLY A 213 -1.75 9.63 -2.37
C GLY A 213 -3.17 10.20 -2.37
N PHE A 214 -3.37 11.31 -3.08
CA PHE A 214 -4.64 12.01 -3.16
C PHE A 214 -5.79 11.13 -3.70
N TYR A 215 -5.51 10.32 -4.72
CA TYR A 215 -6.51 9.40 -5.27
C TYR A 215 -6.77 8.20 -4.35
N ASN A 216 -5.77 7.72 -3.60
CA ASN A 216 -6.01 6.71 -2.58
C ASN A 216 -6.96 7.21 -1.49
N ASP A 217 -6.74 8.43 -0.97
CA ASP A 217 -7.64 9.03 0.03
C ASP A 217 -9.08 9.10 -0.51
N ILE A 218 -9.26 9.58 -1.73
CA ILE A 218 -10.59 9.72 -2.36
C ILE A 218 -11.27 8.37 -2.59
N VAL A 219 -10.53 7.40 -3.15
CA VAL A 219 -11.10 6.07 -3.44
C VAL A 219 -11.53 5.38 -2.16
N PHE A 220 -10.70 5.41 -1.11
CA PHE A 220 -11.04 4.72 0.13
C PHE A 220 -12.10 5.44 0.94
N ASP A 221 -12.19 6.77 0.85
CA ASP A 221 -13.27 7.54 1.43
C ASP A 221 -14.62 7.17 0.78
N LYS A 222 -14.68 7.12 -0.57
CA LYS A 222 -15.86 6.65 -1.30
C LYS A 222 -16.24 5.20 -1.03
N LEU A 223 -15.24 4.31 -0.97
CA LEU A 223 -15.48 2.90 -0.67
C LEU A 223 -15.96 2.72 0.78
N SER A 224 -15.49 3.51 1.74
CA SER A 224 -15.95 3.47 3.12
C SER A 224 -17.40 3.90 3.26
N GLU A 225 -17.83 4.95 2.53
CA GLU A 225 -19.23 5.39 2.47
C GLU A 225 -20.14 4.31 1.86
N ALA A 226 -19.68 3.67 0.79
CA ALA A 226 -20.45 2.65 0.09
C ALA A 226 -20.51 1.30 0.84
N ASN A 227 -19.53 1.03 1.73
CA ASN A 227 -19.39 -0.24 2.44
C ASN A 227 -19.19 0.01 3.96
N PRO A 228 -20.21 0.44 4.68
CA PRO A 228 -20.10 0.86 6.08
C PRO A 228 -19.71 -0.26 7.06
N GLY A 229 -19.69 -1.50 6.61
CA GLY A 229 -19.21 -2.65 7.40
C GLY A 229 -17.70 -2.85 7.32
N ILE A 230 -16.98 -2.14 6.44
CA ILE A 230 -15.55 -2.31 6.21
C ILE A 230 -14.77 -1.10 6.75
N ASN A 231 -13.67 -1.35 7.45
CA ASN A 231 -12.72 -0.33 7.89
C ASN A 231 -11.66 -0.07 6.82
N TYR A 232 -11.49 1.17 6.40
CA TYR A 232 -10.48 1.57 5.42
C TYR A 232 -9.39 2.41 6.07
N PHE A 233 -8.13 2.05 5.81
CA PHE A 233 -6.96 2.73 6.33
C PHE A 233 -6.03 3.12 5.18
N HIS A 234 -5.56 4.37 5.17
CA HIS A 234 -4.43 4.79 4.36
C HIS A 234 -3.33 5.31 5.29
N THR A 235 -2.09 4.87 5.07
CA THR A 235 -0.98 5.20 5.96
C THR A 235 0.28 5.59 5.20
N ALA A 236 1.10 6.44 5.83
CA ALA A 236 2.47 6.70 5.40
C ALA A 236 3.43 5.86 6.26
N PRO A 237 4.28 5.00 5.65
CA PRO A 237 5.16 4.10 6.42
C PRO A 237 6.39 4.80 7.02
N GLY A 238 6.61 6.08 6.70
CA GLY A 238 7.85 6.78 7.01
C GLY A 238 9.04 6.28 6.18
N PHE A 239 10.25 6.59 6.62
CA PHE A 239 11.47 6.15 5.93
C PHE A 239 11.86 4.73 6.39
N VAL A 240 11.73 3.76 5.49
CA VAL A 240 11.95 2.34 5.78
C VAL A 240 13.13 1.80 4.99
N ASN A 241 13.99 1.05 5.66
CA ASN A 241 15.09 0.32 5.03
C ASN A 241 14.53 -0.88 4.22
N THR A 242 14.31 -0.64 2.95
CA THR A 242 13.81 -1.62 1.99
C THR A 242 14.68 -1.60 0.73
N ASN A 243 14.33 -2.41 -0.26
CA ASN A 243 14.99 -2.38 -1.57
C ASN A 243 14.55 -1.18 -2.44
N TRP A 244 13.94 -0.16 -1.85
CA TRP A 244 13.55 1.06 -2.55
C TRP A 244 14.75 1.75 -3.18
N GLY A 245 14.59 2.25 -4.40
CA GLY A 245 15.66 2.94 -5.14
C GLY A 245 16.70 2.04 -5.79
N THR A 246 16.56 0.71 -5.79
CA THR A 246 17.48 -0.20 -6.52
C THR A 246 17.45 0.03 -8.02
N GLU A 247 16.38 0.57 -8.56
CA GLU A 247 16.20 0.87 -9.99
C GLU A 247 16.71 2.26 -10.39
N MET A 248 17.27 3.02 -9.43
CA MET A 248 17.83 4.33 -9.69
C MET A 248 19.24 4.26 -10.30
N PRO A 249 19.67 5.30 -11.06
CA PRO A 249 21.03 5.36 -11.62
C PRO A 249 22.14 5.26 -10.57
N GLY A 250 23.28 4.69 -10.92
CA GLY A 250 24.36 4.25 -10.03
C GLY A 250 24.70 5.15 -8.83
N LEU A 251 25.07 6.41 -9.05
CA LEU A 251 25.43 7.31 -7.95
C LEU A 251 24.25 7.62 -7.02
N LEU A 252 23.05 7.86 -7.58
CA LEU A 252 21.85 8.12 -6.80
C LEU A 252 21.43 6.89 -6.00
N ARG A 253 21.55 5.70 -6.59
CA ARG A 253 21.36 4.43 -5.90
C ARG A 253 22.29 4.28 -4.71
N PHE A 254 23.59 4.55 -4.90
CA PHE A 254 24.58 4.48 -3.83
C PHE A 254 24.24 5.43 -2.67
N MET A 255 23.87 6.67 -2.98
CA MET A 255 23.45 7.66 -1.96
C MET A 255 22.18 7.21 -1.20
N ILE A 256 21.14 6.77 -1.92
CA ILE A 256 19.89 6.32 -1.29
C ILE A 256 20.14 5.09 -0.43
N ARG A 257 20.92 4.13 -0.91
CA ARG A 257 21.26 2.94 -0.11
C ARG A 257 22.13 3.28 1.10
N GLY A 258 23.04 4.23 0.95
CA GLY A 258 23.82 4.77 2.08
C GLY A 258 22.96 5.44 3.15
N LEU A 259 21.80 5.99 2.78
CA LEU A 259 20.86 6.58 3.74
C LEU A 259 19.86 5.56 4.31
N GLN A 260 19.60 4.47 3.60
CA GLN A 260 18.61 3.45 4.02
C GLN A 260 18.94 2.78 5.34
N TRP A 261 20.24 2.68 5.71
CA TRP A 261 20.62 2.12 7.02
C TRP A 261 20.09 2.93 8.20
N MET A 262 19.77 4.24 7.99
CA MET A 262 19.14 5.10 8.99
C MET A 262 17.61 4.93 9.03
N GLY A 263 17.03 4.27 8.05
CA GLY A 263 15.61 3.98 8.02
C GLY A 263 15.22 2.90 9.04
N ARG A 264 13.97 2.96 9.51
CA ARG A 264 13.42 1.89 10.35
C ARG A 264 13.47 0.55 9.63
N SER A 265 13.60 -0.54 10.38
CA SER A 265 13.52 -1.88 9.80
C SER A 265 12.12 -2.16 9.24
N ARG A 266 12.02 -3.13 8.28
CA ARG A 266 10.71 -3.58 7.81
C ARG A 266 9.85 -4.17 8.93
N ALA A 267 10.48 -4.83 9.92
CA ALA A 267 9.80 -5.40 11.08
C ALA A 267 9.20 -4.29 11.96
N ASP A 268 9.98 -3.25 12.29
CA ASP A 268 9.49 -2.12 13.06
C ASP A 268 8.38 -1.35 12.33
N CYS A 269 8.53 -1.18 11.02
CA CYS A 269 7.46 -0.59 10.19
C CYS A 269 6.18 -1.44 10.27
N ALA A 270 6.29 -2.77 10.17
CA ALA A 270 5.15 -3.67 10.25
C ALA A 270 4.43 -3.57 11.61
N GLU A 271 5.16 -3.39 12.72
CA GLU A 271 4.53 -3.20 14.03
C GLU A 271 3.61 -1.98 14.04
N TYR A 272 4.04 -0.87 13.47
CA TYR A 272 3.19 0.33 13.38
C TYR A 272 2.00 0.16 12.44
N MET A 273 2.21 -0.46 11.27
CA MET A 273 1.15 -0.66 10.29
C MET A 273 0.07 -1.61 10.81
N VAL A 274 0.48 -2.70 11.46
CA VAL A 274 -0.46 -3.66 12.05
C VAL A 274 -1.19 -3.04 13.23
N ARG A 275 -0.50 -2.35 14.15
CA ARG A 275 -1.13 -1.62 15.26
C ARG A 275 -2.22 -0.67 14.77
N GLY A 276 -1.93 0.14 13.75
CA GLY A 276 -2.91 1.10 13.24
C GLY A 276 -4.11 0.41 12.60
N MET A 277 -3.85 -0.61 11.77
CA MET A 277 -4.91 -1.38 11.11
C MET A 277 -5.78 -2.15 12.12
N THR A 278 -5.20 -2.65 13.21
CA THR A 278 -5.92 -3.45 14.22
C THR A 278 -6.44 -2.63 15.39
N ASN A 279 -6.43 -1.30 15.30
CA ASN A 279 -7.00 -0.44 16.33
C ASN A 279 -8.47 -0.82 16.59
N PRO A 280 -8.84 -1.23 17.81
CA PRO A 280 -10.22 -1.62 18.13
C PRO A 280 -11.19 -0.44 18.17
N GLU A 281 -10.67 0.79 18.29
CA GLU A 281 -11.46 2.02 18.32
C GLU A 281 -11.77 2.56 16.92
N ALA A 282 -11.22 1.97 15.87
CA ALA A 282 -11.48 2.39 14.50
C ALA A 282 -12.95 2.16 14.14
N LYS A 283 -13.63 3.23 13.70
CA LYS A 283 -15.06 3.19 13.35
C LYS A 283 -15.23 2.63 11.95
N ALA A 284 -16.01 1.58 11.81
CA ALA A 284 -16.41 1.05 10.50
C ALA A 284 -17.17 2.11 9.67
N GLY A 285 -17.09 2.03 8.37
CA GLY A 285 -17.70 2.99 7.45
C GLY A 285 -16.99 4.34 7.39
N SER A 286 -15.72 4.38 7.78
CA SER A 286 -14.89 5.59 7.73
C SER A 286 -13.52 5.30 7.12
N LEU A 287 -12.93 6.31 6.50
CA LEU A 287 -11.52 6.31 6.14
C LEU A 287 -10.69 6.82 7.32
N HIS A 288 -9.70 6.03 7.74
CA HIS A 288 -8.72 6.36 8.75
C HIS A 288 -7.40 6.72 8.10
N LEU A 289 -6.95 7.97 8.25
CA LEU A 289 -5.63 8.40 7.79
C LEU A 289 -4.64 8.26 8.94
N LEU A 290 -3.62 7.44 8.72
CA LEU A 290 -2.64 7.10 9.74
C LEU A 290 -1.26 7.68 9.42
N ASP A 291 -0.60 8.17 10.44
CA ASP A 291 0.80 8.59 10.36
C ASP A 291 1.77 7.40 10.33
N GLN A 292 3.04 7.69 10.31
CA GLN A 292 4.12 6.69 10.29
C GLN A 292 4.23 5.83 11.55
N TYR A 293 3.50 6.15 12.60
CA TYR A 293 3.43 5.39 13.85
C TYR A 293 2.12 4.60 13.96
N GLY A 294 1.29 4.60 12.92
CA GLY A 294 -0.02 3.95 12.92
C GLY A 294 -1.05 4.65 13.79
N LEU A 295 -0.89 5.96 14.02
CA LEU A 295 -1.81 6.78 14.79
C LEU A 295 -2.61 7.69 13.85
N GLU A 296 -3.87 7.93 14.15
CA GLU A 296 -4.68 8.90 13.42
C GLU A 296 -4.11 10.30 13.59
N SER A 297 -3.79 10.95 12.48
CA SER A 297 -3.20 12.29 12.50
C SER A 297 -3.51 13.10 11.24
N PRO A 298 -3.27 12.61 10.01
CA PRO A 298 -3.60 13.35 8.81
C PRO A 298 -5.11 13.57 8.68
N LYS A 299 -5.49 14.64 7.94
CA LYS A 299 -6.89 14.96 7.63
C LYS A 299 -7.07 15.22 6.16
N LEU A 300 -8.25 14.88 5.65
CA LEU A 300 -8.66 15.28 4.31
C LEU A 300 -8.70 16.81 4.21
N THR A 301 -8.33 17.35 3.06
CA THR A 301 -8.40 18.78 2.76
C THR A 301 -9.70 19.11 2.01
N PRO A 302 -10.12 20.38 1.92
CA PRO A 302 -11.30 20.77 1.14
C PRO A 302 -11.24 20.28 -0.33
N LEU A 303 -10.04 20.19 -0.92
CA LEU A 303 -9.89 19.72 -2.30
C LEU A 303 -10.25 18.23 -2.46
N HIS A 304 -10.09 17.40 -1.40
CA HIS A 304 -10.54 16.01 -1.44
C HIS A 304 -12.07 15.94 -1.61
N SER A 305 -12.81 16.75 -0.88
CA SER A 305 -14.27 16.81 -1.01
C SER A 305 -14.72 17.33 -2.38
N GLU A 306 -14.03 18.35 -2.92
CA GLU A 306 -14.33 18.90 -4.26
C GLU A 306 -14.05 17.87 -5.38
N ALA A 307 -12.95 17.13 -5.26
CA ALA A 307 -12.50 16.19 -6.28
C ALA A 307 -13.17 14.82 -6.22
N LYS A 308 -13.85 14.52 -5.12
CA LYS A 308 -14.28 13.18 -4.72
C LYS A 308 -15.02 12.42 -5.81
N ASP A 309 -16.10 12.99 -6.31
CA ASP A 309 -16.94 12.33 -7.30
C ASP A 309 -16.22 12.19 -8.64
N PHE A 310 -15.62 13.27 -9.14
CA PHE A 310 -14.90 13.25 -10.40
C PHE A 310 -13.78 12.19 -10.43
N VAL A 311 -12.94 12.18 -9.42
CA VAL A 311 -11.79 11.26 -9.36
C VAL A 311 -12.27 9.81 -9.22
N PHE A 312 -13.26 9.57 -8.38
CA PHE A 312 -13.80 8.23 -8.19
C PHE A 312 -14.44 7.68 -9.47
N GLU A 313 -15.29 8.47 -10.14
CA GLU A 313 -15.92 8.09 -11.41
C GLU A 313 -14.88 7.84 -12.50
N HIS A 314 -13.87 8.71 -12.60
CA HIS A 314 -12.78 8.54 -13.54
C HIS A 314 -12.02 7.22 -13.33
N ILE A 315 -11.68 6.90 -12.06
CA ILE A 315 -11.01 5.63 -11.74
C ILE A 315 -11.93 4.43 -12.04
N GLN A 316 -13.21 4.49 -11.70
CA GLN A 316 -14.17 3.42 -12.02
C GLN A 316 -14.28 3.19 -13.54
N LYS A 317 -14.26 4.24 -14.34
CA LYS A 317 -14.22 4.14 -15.80
C LYS A 317 -12.99 3.35 -16.28
N ILE A 318 -11.79 3.70 -15.78
CA ILE A 318 -10.54 2.99 -16.13
C ILE A 318 -10.63 1.51 -15.74
N LEU A 319 -11.14 1.20 -14.55
CA LEU A 319 -11.28 -0.18 -14.09
C LEU A 319 -12.25 -0.98 -14.97
N THR A 320 -13.33 -0.35 -15.45
CA THR A 320 -14.32 -0.99 -16.33
C THR A 320 -13.79 -1.18 -17.76
N GLU A 321 -13.11 -0.18 -18.31
CA GLU A 321 -12.52 -0.24 -19.66
C GLU A 321 -11.36 -1.24 -19.72
N GLY A 322 -10.51 -1.29 -18.68
CA GLY A 322 -9.45 -2.30 -18.56
C GLY A 322 -9.99 -3.73 -18.57
N ASN A 323 -11.17 -3.96 -18.03
CA ASN A 323 -11.87 -5.26 -18.09
C ASN A 323 -12.32 -5.61 -19.51
N SER A 324 -12.70 -4.62 -20.32
CA SER A 324 -13.19 -4.85 -21.70
C SER A 324 -12.08 -5.24 -22.68
N VAL A 325 -10.85 -4.83 -22.43
CA VAL A 325 -9.67 -5.19 -23.25
C VAL A 325 -9.22 -6.62 -22.95
N ALA A 326 -9.35 -7.09 -21.72
CA ALA A 326 -9.02 -8.47 -21.32
C ALA A 326 -9.95 -9.52 -21.91
N GLY A 327 -11.22 -9.18 -22.17
CA GLY A 327 -12.23 -10.10 -22.75
C GLY A 327 -12.16 -10.26 -24.26
N LYS A 328 -11.26 -9.56 -24.96
CA LYS A 328 -11.11 -9.59 -26.44
C LYS A 328 -9.86 -10.32 -26.94
N LYS A 329 -9.14 -10.98 -26.07
CA LYS A 329 -8.01 -11.88 -26.39
C LYS A 329 -8.38 -13.31 -25.94
#